data_4fe83731d84fed75a8f7006efa94a875
#
_entry.id   4fe83731d84fed75a8f7006efa94a875
#
_cell.length_a   1.000
_cell.length_b   1.000
_cell.length_c   1.000
_cell.angle_alpha   90.00
_cell.angle_beta   90.00
_cell.angle_gamma   90.00
#
_symmetry.space_group_name_H-M   'P 1'
#
loop_
_entity.id
_entity.type
_entity.pdbx_description
1 polymer ?
#
loop_
_entity_poly.entity_id
_entity_poly.type
_entity_poly.pdbx_seq_one_letter_code
_entity_poly.pdbx_strand_id
1 'polypeptide(L)'
;LQEAIDHKVATFHGDLQVRGYQQALSADADALPMSDADVIRMQSTPHGQSGAWHSACFKAGMATTHSQMLGAQLMGLSSLPERVSKSLVAGRLPAWPSNEVCLSREMARQLRLDVDSTFEMYFSRDPASLPTLRYYRVAGLYETGLFEWDERIIFVDERQVQKLNRWTSEQHQAWLFYGATEAGDMDALRALLPLECDVYSPRQDFPQLYQWLDLFDTNTWILGIILTLVAAFNASVVVFIRVIERRKAVAILRAMGLSTGRLTQAMLALFSQSVLKGMLGGNLLALGLLWVQWSSQILPLDPQTYYVDHVPVSWDWSGFLLANLFIITAVLATSVLPAKILSKFHPSQVLRMA
;
A
#
# COMPACT_ATOMS: atom_id res chain seq x y z
N LEU A 1 -2.29 0.37 4.81
CA LEU A 1 -2.26 -0.92 4.09
C LEU A 1 -1.58 -0.76 2.73
N GLN A 2 -2.01 0.21 1.90
CA GLN A 2 -1.46 0.45 0.58
C GLN A 2 0.06 0.64 0.61
N GLU A 3 0.57 1.53 1.46
CA GLU A 3 2.01 1.80 1.60
C GLU A 3 2.81 0.53 1.97
N ALA A 4 2.26 -0.33 2.85
CA ALA A 4 2.91 -1.58 3.23
C ALA A 4 2.97 -2.57 2.06
N ILE A 5 1.94 -2.63 1.23
CA ILE A 5 1.89 -3.49 0.04
C ILE A 5 2.78 -2.92 -1.06
N ASP A 6 2.75 -1.61 -1.30
CA ASP A 6 3.64 -0.94 -2.26
C ASP A 6 5.11 -1.26 -1.98
N HIS A 7 5.53 -1.15 -0.71
CA HIS A 7 6.89 -1.49 -0.31
C HIS A 7 7.26 -2.95 -0.59
N LYS A 8 6.33 -3.88 -0.36
CA LYS A 8 6.56 -5.31 -0.61
C LYS A 8 6.64 -5.62 -2.12
N VAL A 9 5.69 -5.10 -2.91
CA VAL A 9 5.66 -5.28 -4.37
C VAL A 9 6.93 -4.71 -5.00
N ALA A 10 7.34 -3.52 -4.57
CA ALA A 10 8.55 -2.89 -5.04
C ALA A 10 9.83 -3.66 -4.68
N THR A 11 9.80 -4.60 -3.74
CA THR A 11 10.95 -5.47 -3.44
C THR A 11 11.33 -6.33 -4.66
N PHE A 12 10.36 -6.82 -5.42
CA PHE A 12 10.58 -7.65 -6.60
C PHE A 12 10.55 -6.86 -7.91
N HIS A 13 9.63 -5.91 -8.00
CA HIS A 13 9.39 -5.15 -9.22
C HIS A 13 10.32 -3.93 -9.35
N GLY A 14 10.82 -3.41 -8.24
CA GLY A 14 11.33 -2.05 -8.15
C GLY A 14 10.20 -1.03 -8.05
N ASP A 15 10.53 0.21 -7.73
CA ASP A 15 9.58 1.32 -7.76
C ASP A 15 9.22 1.70 -9.21
N LEU A 16 10.18 1.53 -10.14
CA LEU A 16 9.98 1.55 -11.59
C LEU A 16 10.75 0.41 -12.25
N GLN A 17 10.24 -0.06 -13.38
CA GLN A 17 10.89 -1.06 -14.20
C GLN A 17 10.94 -0.61 -15.66
N VAL A 18 12.13 -0.65 -16.25
CA VAL A 18 12.33 -0.46 -17.69
C VAL A 18 12.45 -1.82 -18.34
N ARG A 19 11.62 -2.11 -19.32
CA ARG A 19 11.62 -3.36 -20.08
C ARG A 19 11.12 -3.15 -21.50
N GLY A 20 11.23 -4.17 -22.37
CA GLY A 20 10.73 -4.13 -23.73
C GLY A 20 9.23 -3.89 -23.79
N TYR A 21 8.80 -3.14 -24.79
CA TYR A 21 7.39 -2.86 -25.02
C TYR A 21 6.59 -4.15 -25.20
N GLN A 22 5.49 -4.29 -24.47
CA GLN A 22 4.63 -5.49 -24.43
C GLN A 22 5.28 -6.78 -23.87
N GLN A 23 6.50 -6.73 -23.36
CA GLN A 23 7.06 -7.86 -22.66
C GLN A 23 6.44 -7.89 -21.26
N ALA A 24 5.54 -8.86 -21.03
CA ALA A 24 5.20 -9.23 -19.65
C ALA A 24 6.48 -9.64 -18.92
N LEU A 25 6.47 -9.71 -17.59
CA LEU A 25 7.54 -10.32 -16.77
C LEU A 25 7.68 -11.82 -17.07
N SER A 26 7.80 -12.13 -18.36
CA SER A 26 7.94 -13.48 -18.88
C SER A 26 9.39 -13.90 -18.73
N ALA A 27 9.60 -15.07 -18.14
CA ALA A 27 10.92 -15.67 -18.01
C ALA A 27 11.61 -16.00 -19.36
N ASP A 28 10.87 -15.93 -20.46
CA ASP A 28 11.34 -16.24 -21.82
C ASP A 28 11.37 -15.00 -22.73
N ALA A 29 11.32 -13.78 -22.18
CA ALA A 29 11.45 -12.57 -22.97
C ALA A 29 12.89 -12.37 -23.48
N ASP A 30 13.02 -11.69 -24.62
CA ASP A 30 14.31 -11.37 -25.23
C ASP A 30 15.07 -10.31 -24.41
N ALA A 31 16.37 -10.18 -24.71
CA ALA A 31 17.19 -9.11 -24.15
C ALA A 31 16.68 -7.74 -24.61
N LEU A 32 16.82 -6.74 -23.74
CA LEU A 32 16.49 -5.35 -24.08
C LEU A 32 17.38 -4.82 -25.19
N PRO A 33 16.83 -4.12 -26.19
CA PRO A 33 17.60 -3.42 -27.20
C PRO A 33 18.12 -2.07 -26.68
N MET A 34 18.75 -2.06 -25.52
CA MET A 34 19.34 -0.87 -24.90
C MET A 34 20.86 -0.90 -25.00
N SER A 35 21.46 0.22 -25.35
CA SER A 35 22.91 0.42 -25.32
C SER A 35 23.35 0.93 -23.95
N ASP A 36 24.63 0.76 -23.60
CA ASP A 36 25.24 1.35 -22.39
C ASP A 36 25.03 2.87 -22.33
N ALA A 37 25.00 3.54 -23.50
CA ALA A 37 24.75 4.99 -23.58
C ALA A 37 23.31 5.35 -23.12
N ASP A 38 22.33 4.51 -23.41
CA ASP A 38 20.94 4.72 -22.98
C ASP A 38 20.80 4.53 -21.48
N VAL A 39 21.49 3.52 -20.94
CA VAL A 39 21.56 3.26 -19.49
C VAL A 39 22.22 4.45 -18.76
N ILE A 40 23.35 4.94 -19.25
CA ILE A 40 24.05 6.10 -18.68
C ILE A 40 23.15 7.36 -18.73
N ARG A 41 22.45 7.60 -19.83
CA ARG A 41 21.50 8.71 -19.95
C ARG A 41 20.40 8.62 -18.92
N MET A 42 19.79 7.44 -18.79
CA MET A 42 18.74 7.16 -17.83
C MET A 42 19.20 7.40 -16.38
N GLN A 43 20.39 6.90 -16.02
CA GLN A 43 20.98 7.07 -14.69
C GLN A 43 21.43 8.51 -14.43
N SER A 44 21.76 9.30 -15.46
CA SER A 44 22.21 10.69 -15.32
C SER A 44 21.05 11.69 -15.09
N THR A 45 19.82 11.26 -15.22
CA THR A 45 18.65 12.13 -14.93
C THR A 45 18.58 12.47 -13.43
N PRO A 46 18.02 13.62 -13.05
CA PRO A 46 17.79 13.94 -11.63
C PRO A 46 17.03 12.84 -10.88
N HIS A 47 16.06 12.22 -11.55
CA HIS A 47 15.27 11.11 -11.03
C HIS A 47 16.07 9.81 -10.97
N GLY A 48 16.89 9.54 -11.98
CA GLY A 48 17.78 8.37 -12.00
C GLY A 48 18.87 8.40 -10.92
N GLN A 49 19.23 9.58 -10.41
CA GLN A 49 20.18 9.76 -9.32
C GLN A 49 19.54 9.65 -7.92
N SER A 50 18.22 9.69 -7.81
CA SER A 50 17.50 9.62 -6.53
C SER A 50 17.44 8.21 -5.94
N GLY A 51 17.90 7.18 -6.65
CA GLY A 51 17.84 5.79 -6.22
C GLY A 51 18.90 4.91 -6.89
N ALA A 52 18.73 3.60 -6.71
CA ALA A 52 19.63 2.59 -7.23
C ALA A 52 19.01 1.85 -8.43
N TRP A 53 19.81 1.65 -9.47
CA TRP A 53 19.45 0.86 -10.65
C TRP A 53 20.10 -0.52 -10.58
N HIS A 54 19.31 -1.55 -10.83
CA HIS A 54 19.78 -2.92 -10.90
C HIS A 54 19.33 -3.56 -12.22
N SER A 55 20.26 -4.13 -12.96
CA SER A 55 19.90 -4.95 -14.10
C SER A 55 19.29 -6.27 -13.65
N ALA A 56 18.35 -6.79 -14.41
CA ALA A 56 17.65 -8.02 -14.10
C ALA A 56 17.46 -8.90 -15.34
N CYS A 57 17.58 -10.21 -15.12
CA CYS A 57 17.29 -11.25 -16.08
C CYS A 57 16.42 -12.32 -15.43
N PHE A 58 15.47 -12.86 -16.18
CA PHE A 58 14.55 -13.87 -15.66
C PHE A 58 14.69 -15.19 -16.44
N LYS A 59 14.47 -16.32 -15.75
CA LYS A 59 14.41 -17.65 -16.38
C LYS A 59 13.53 -18.58 -15.57
N ALA A 60 12.48 -19.12 -16.21
CA ALA A 60 11.68 -20.17 -15.60
C ALA A 60 12.43 -21.52 -15.62
N GLY A 61 12.21 -22.33 -14.61
CA GLY A 61 12.75 -23.66 -14.47
C GLY A 61 12.02 -24.47 -13.43
N MET A 62 12.43 -25.72 -13.28
CA MET A 62 11.92 -26.64 -12.28
C MET A 62 12.99 -26.91 -11.22
N ALA A 63 12.76 -26.45 -10.00
CA ALA A 63 13.58 -26.76 -8.85
C ALA A 63 13.24 -28.18 -8.35
N THR A 64 14.24 -28.99 -8.16
CA THR A 64 14.06 -30.41 -7.83
C THR A 64 14.97 -30.82 -6.68
N THR A 65 14.42 -31.60 -5.77
CA THR A 65 15.13 -32.33 -4.72
C THR A 65 14.80 -33.81 -4.85
N HIS A 66 15.42 -34.66 -4.05
CA HIS A 66 15.14 -36.11 -4.08
C HIS A 66 13.67 -36.50 -3.94
N SER A 67 12.85 -35.64 -3.33
CA SER A 67 11.44 -35.96 -2.98
C SER A 67 10.41 -34.98 -3.53
N GLN A 68 10.82 -33.83 -4.03
CA GLN A 68 9.91 -32.74 -4.42
C GLN A 68 10.37 -32.06 -5.70
N MET A 69 9.40 -31.57 -6.46
CA MET A 69 9.62 -30.77 -7.66
C MET A 69 8.68 -29.56 -7.65
N LEU A 70 9.21 -28.38 -7.90
CA LEU A 70 8.48 -27.12 -7.86
C LEU A 70 8.86 -26.23 -9.05
N GLY A 71 7.86 -25.65 -9.71
CA GLY A 71 8.10 -24.63 -10.72
C GLY A 71 8.63 -23.36 -10.07
N ALA A 72 9.76 -22.84 -10.54
CA ALA A 72 10.39 -21.66 -9.98
C ALA A 72 10.92 -20.75 -11.09
N GLN A 73 11.08 -19.48 -10.78
CA GLN A 73 11.66 -18.47 -11.66
C GLN A 73 12.92 -17.92 -11.03
N LEU A 74 14.04 -18.04 -11.73
CA LEU A 74 15.25 -17.33 -11.38
C LEU A 74 15.06 -15.82 -11.68
N MET A 75 15.38 -14.99 -10.73
CA MET A 75 15.56 -13.57 -10.87
C MET A 75 17.03 -13.26 -10.66
N GLY A 76 17.75 -13.19 -11.77
CA GLY A 76 19.16 -12.82 -11.81
C GLY A 76 19.31 -11.32 -11.68
N LEU A 77 20.09 -10.86 -10.72
CA LEU A 77 20.32 -9.44 -10.44
C LEU A 77 21.82 -9.16 -10.47
N SER A 78 22.21 -7.94 -10.89
CA SER A 78 23.60 -7.47 -10.83
C SER A 78 24.10 -7.34 -9.38
N SER A 79 23.23 -6.93 -8.48
CA SER A 79 23.44 -6.92 -7.03
C SER A 79 22.09 -7.02 -6.32
N LEU A 80 22.08 -7.55 -5.09
CA LEU A 80 20.84 -7.65 -4.31
C LEU A 80 20.42 -6.27 -3.81
N PRO A 81 19.17 -5.84 -4.09
CA PRO A 81 18.63 -4.61 -3.56
C PRO A 81 18.57 -4.64 -2.02
N GLU A 82 18.70 -3.48 -1.40
CA GLU A 82 18.67 -3.36 0.07
C GLU A 82 17.35 -3.90 0.67
N ARG A 83 16.23 -3.75 -0.05
CA ARG A 83 14.92 -4.27 0.37
C ARG A 83 14.92 -5.80 0.48
N VAL A 84 15.53 -6.50 -0.50
CA VAL A 84 15.70 -7.96 -0.45
C VAL A 84 16.63 -8.36 0.68
N SER A 85 17.71 -7.61 0.88
CA SER A 85 18.66 -7.85 1.97
C SER A 85 18.00 -7.72 3.35
N LYS A 86 17.07 -6.79 3.52
CA LYS A 86 16.29 -6.59 4.75
C LYS A 86 15.22 -7.68 4.97
N SER A 87 14.81 -8.38 3.92
CA SER A 87 13.84 -9.48 4.00
C SER A 87 14.49 -10.81 4.36
N LEU A 88 15.82 -10.85 4.57
CA LEU A 88 16.54 -12.07 4.94
C LEU A 88 16.15 -12.50 6.37
N VAL A 89 15.71 -13.76 6.49
CA VAL A 89 15.25 -14.32 7.76
C VAL A 89 16.17 -15.40 8.30
N ALA A 90 17.02 -16.00 7.46
CA ALA A 90 18.02 -17.00 7.88
C ALA A 90 19.19 -17.04 6.91
N GLY A 91 20.36 -17.47 7.39
CA GLY A 91 21.56 -17.59 6.57
C GLY A 91 22.26 -16.25 6.33
N ARG A 92 22.85 -16.09 5.15
CA ARG A 92 23.59 -14.90 4.73
C ARG A 92 23.24 -14.51 3.30
N LEU A 93 23.62 -13.32 2.91
CA LEU A 93 23.51 -12.89 1.51
C LEU A 93 24.48 -13.71 0.64
N PRO A 94 24.08 -14.11 -0.59
CA PRO A 94 24.95 -14.84 -1.49
C PRO A 94 26.15 -13.99 -1.89
N ALA A 95 27.31 -14.61 -1.96
CA ALA A 95 28.55 -13.99 -2.42
C ALA A 95 28.67 -14.18 -3.93
N TRP A 96 28.27 -13.23 -4.73
CA TRP A 96 28.41 -13.26 -6.19
C TRP A 96 29.78 -12.74 -6.65
N PRO A 97 30.35 -13.29 -7.73
CA PRO A 97 29.81 -14.31 -8.64
C PRO A 97 29.96 -15.75 -8.09
N SER A 98 28.86 -16.46 -7.94
CA SER A 98 28.84 -17.86 -7.50
C SER A 98 27.50 -18.54 -7.88
N ASN A 99 27.37 -19.83 -7.55
CA ASN A 99 26.11 -20.57 -7.67
C ASN A 99 25.25 -20.46 -6.40
N GLU A 100 25.53 -19.51 -5.55
CA GLU A 100 24.77 -19.26 -4.35
C GLU A 100 23.51 -18.49 -4.68
N VAL A 101 22.41 -18.84 -4.01
CA VAL A 101 21.08 -18.25 -4.22
C VAL A 101 20.43 -17.87 -2.90
N CYS A 102 19.51 -16.90 -2.95
CA CYS A 102 18.53 -16.69 -1.90
C CYS A 102 17.22 -17.34 -2.32
N LEU A 103 16.71 -18.21 -1.45
CA LEU A 103 15.44 -18.92 -1.61
C LEU A 103 14.42 -18.33 -0.63
N SER A 104 13.13 -18.33 -0.98
CA SER A 104 12.13 -17.95 0.01
C SER A 104 11.98 -19.05 1.08
N ARG A 105 11.57 -18.64 2.29
CA ARG A 105 11.28 -19.60 3.37
C ARG A 105 10.19 -20.59 2.97
N GLU A 106 9.17 -20.14 2.24
CA GLU A 106 8.08 -20.99 1.79
C GLU A 106 8.54 -22.05 0.79
N MET A 107 9.33 -21.65 -0.21
CA MET A 107 9.91 -22.56 -1.19
C MET A 107 10.88 -23.56 -0.53
N ALA A 108 11.71 -23.09 0.41
CA ALA A 108 12.60 -23.94 1.17
C ALA A 108 11.83 -24.99 1.98
N ARG A 109 10.71 -24.62 2.60
CA ARG A 109 9.82 -25.53 3.32
C ARG A 109 9.22 -26.59 2.39
N GLN A 110 8.71 -26.18 1.22
CA GLN A 110 8.12 -27.08 0.24
C GLN A 110 9.16 -28.06 -0.34
N LEU A 111 10.35 -27.60 -0.65
CA LEU A 111 11.44 -28.41 -1.18
C LEU A 111 12.23 -29.17 -0.10
N ARG A 112 11.95 -28.93 1.19
CA ARG A 112 12.66 -29.47 2.36
C ARG A 112 14.17 -29.16 2.32
N LEU A 113 14.49 -27.90 2.03
CA LEU A 113 15.84 -27.37 1.98
C LEU A 113 16.11 -26.46 3.18
N ASP A 114 17.31 -26.55 3.71
CA ASP A 114 17.85 -25.63 4.72
C ASP A 114 18.97 -24.76 4.11
N VAL A 115 19.44 -23.79 4.88
CA VAL A 115 20.62 -23.01 4.54
C VAL A 115 21.80 -23.97 4.30
N ASP A 116 22.63 -23.67 3.33
CA ASP A 116 23.76 -24.49 2.85
C ASP A 116 23.38 -25.78 2.09
N SER A 117 22.10 -26.11 1.97
CA SER A 117 21.65 -27.23 1.12
C SER A 117 21.90 -26.94 -0.36
N THR A 118 22.07 -28.01 -1.13
CA THR A 118 22.16 -27.93 -2.59
C THR A 118 20.96 -28.58 -3.23
N PHE A 119 20.50 -28.00 -4.34
CA PHE A 119 19.39 -28.52 -5.11
C PHE A 119 19.65 -28.38 -6.61
N GLU A 120 18.86 -29.09 -7.40
CA GLU A 120 18.94 -29.12 -8.83
C GLU A 120 17.86 -28.25 -9.46
N MET A 121 18.19 -27.57 -10.58
CA MET A 121 17.21 -26.91 -11.42
C MET A 121 17.35 -27.33 -12.87
N TYR A 122 16.22 -27.65 -13.48
CA TYR A 122 16.08 -28.02 -14.87
C TYR A 122 15.47 -26.85 -15.65
N PHE A 123 16.13 -26.49 -16.75
CA PHE A 123 15.71 -25.42 -17.64
C PHE A 123 15.45 -26.00 -19.02
N SER A 124 14.23 -25.85 -19.50
CA SER A 124 13.87 -26.16 -20.90
C SER A 124 13.92 -24.88 -21.71
N ARG A 125 14.48 -24.95 -22.88
CA ARG A 125 14.51 -23.86 -23.84
C ARG A 125 13.58 -24.14 -25.02
N ASP A 126 13.51 -25.36 -25.41
CA ASP A 126 12.70 -25.89 -26.51
C ASP A 126 12.11 -27.22 -26.06
N PRO A 127 10.82 -27.48 -26.24
CA PRO A 127 10.21 -28.77 -25.92
C PRO A 127 10.92 -29.99 -26.53
N ALA A 128 11.64 -29.79 -27.65
CA ALA A 128 12.37 -30.84 -28.35
C ALA A 128 13.81 -31.02 -27.84
N SER A 129 14.35 -30.15 -26.99
CA SER A 129 15.72 -30.21 -26.49
C SER A 129 15.78 -30.82 -25.08
N LEU A 130 16.95 -31.48 -24.79
CA LEU A 130 17.20 -31.93 -23.42
C LEU A 130 17.30 -30.74 -22.46
N PRO A 131 16.67 -30.83 -21.30
CA PRO A 131 16.74 -29.76 -20.32
C PRO A 131 18.15 -29.54 -19.79
N THR A 132 18.54 -28.29 -19.59
CA THR A 132 19.82 -27.94 -19.01
C THR A 132 19.73 -28.06 -17.48
N LEU A 133 20.60 -28.87 -16.90
CA LEU A 133 20.72 -29.04 -15.44
C LEU A 133 21.73 -28.04 -14.85
N ARG A 134 21.36 -27.43 -13.73
CA ARG A 134 22.20 -26.58 -12.90
C ARG A 134 22.06 -26.94 -11.42
N TYR A 135 23.17 -26.78 -10.69
CA TYR A 135 23.20 -26.98 -9.23
C TYR A 135 23.33 -25.62 -8.54
N TYR A 136 22.50 -25.40 -7.55
CA TYR A 136 22.51 -24.19 -6.73
C TYR A 136 22.66 -24.53 -5.26
N ARG A 137 23.32 -23.64 -4.50
CA ARG A 137 23.47 -23.74 -3.05
C ARG A 137 22.68 -22.61 -2.39
N VAL A 138 21.88 -22.94 -1.38
CA VAL A 138 21.09 -21.98 -0.60
C VAL A 138 22.02 -21.24 0.36
N ALA A 139 22.28 -19.95 0.12
CA ALA A 139 23.09 -19.11 0.99
C ALA A 139 22.24 -18.47 2.10
N GLY A 140 20.99 -18.12 1.78
CA GLY A 140 20.06 -17.54 2.72
C GLY A 140 18.62 -17.72 2.34
N LEU A 141 17.74 -17.53 3.33
CA LEU A 141 16.30 -17.61 3.18
C LEU A 141 15.71 -16.22 3.39
N TYR A 142 14.88 -15.78 2.46
CA TYR A 142 14.14 -14.52 2.55
C TYR A 142 12.64 -14.76 2.75
N GLU A 143 11.93 -13.75 3.24
CA GLU A 143 10.49 -13.76 3.39
C GLU A 143 9.96 -12.33 3.21
N THR A 144 9.14 -12.11 2.19
CA THR A 144 8.58 -10.78 1.90
C THR A 144 7.13 -10.67 2.34
N GLY A 145 6.47 -11.81 2.54
CA GLY A 145 5.04 -11.89 2.84
C GLY A 145 4.14 -11.63 1.62
N LEU A 146 4.70 -11.68 0.41
CA LEU A 146 3.96 -11.77 -0.85
C LEU A 146 3.98 -13.22 -1.29
N PHE A 147 2.95 -13.97 -0.86
CA PHE A 147 2.89 -15.43 -0.99
C PHE A 147 3.10 -15.91 -2.43
N GLU A 148 2.43 -15.29 -3.41
CA GLU A 148 2.53 -15.68 -4.82
C GLU A 148 3.97 -15.56 -5.38
N TRP A 149 4.76 -14.66 -4.85
CA TRP A 149 6.14 -14.40 -5.27
C TRP A 149 7.13 -15.21 -4.46
N ASP A 150 6.89 -15.29 -3.15
CA ASP A 150 7.68 -16.13 -2.25
C ASP A 150 7.60 -17.61 -2.65
N GLU A 151 6.56 -18.05 -3.35
CA GLU A 151 6.46 -19.42 -3.88
C GLU A 151 7.23 -19.66 -5.18
N ARG A 152 7.68 -18.61 -5.88
CA ARG A 152 8.17 -18.76 -7.25
C ARG A 152 9.56 -18.19 -7.49
N ILE A 153 9.97 -17.13 -6.79
CA ILE A 153 11.18 -16.39 -7.12
C ILE A 153 12.39 -16.91 -6.34
N ILE A 154 13.48 -17.09 -7.06
CA ILE A 154 14.81 -17.42 -6.53
C ILE A 154 15.78 -16.33 -6.99
N PHE A 155 16.39 -15.63 -6.05
CA PHE A 155 17.40 -14.62 -6.36
C PHE A 155 18.75 -15.28 -6.63
N VAL A 156 19.37 -14.90 -7.76
CA VAL A 156 20.60 -15.49 -8.27
C VAL A 156 21.48 -14.41 -8.93
N ASP A 157 22.76 -14.68 -9.09
CA ASP A 157 23.66 -13.84 -9.90
C ASP A 157 23.15 -13.77 -11.35
N GLU A 158 22.97 -12.56 -11.87
CA GLU A 158 22.53 -12.29 -13.23
C GLU A 158 23.32 -13.08 -14.30
N ARG A 159 24.62 -13.21 -14.11
CA ARG A 159 25.49 -13.96 -15.01
C ARG A 159 25.07 -15.42 -15.20
N GLN A 160 24.44 -16.02 -14.20
CA GLN A 160 23.94 -17.39 -14.31
C GLN A 160 22.78 -17.46 -15.30
N VAL A 161 21.86 -16.47 -15.24
CA VAL A 161 20.72 -16.39 -16.16
C VAL A 161 21.18 -16.02 -17.57
N GLN A 162 22.12 -15.07 -17.71
CA GLN A 162 22.73 -14.71 -18.99
C GLN A 162 23.36 -15.93 -19.67
N LYS A 163 24.08 -16.77 -18.91
CA LYS A 163 24.64 -18.03 -19.45
C LYS A 163 23.58 -19.02 -19.92
N LEU A 164 22.45 -19.13 -19.17
CA LEU A 164 21.32 -19.98 -19.56
C LEU A 164 20.66 -19.48 -20.84
N ASN A 165 20.55 -18.16 -21.01
CA ASN A 165 19.98 -17.53 -22.19
C ASN A 165 20.99 -17.40 -23.36
N ARG A 166 22.28 -17.71 -23.15
CA ARG A 166 23.40 -17.47 -24.07
C ARG A 166 23.59 -16.00 -24.44
N TRP A 167 23.33 -15.13 -23.47
CA TRP A 167 23.51 -13.70 -23.59
C TRP A 167 24.93 -13.27 -23.21
N THR A 168 25.32 -12.12 -23.72
CA THR A 168 26.54 -11.44 -23.28
C THR A 168 26.34 -10.77 -21.92
N SER A 169 27.41 -10.31 -21.29
CA SER A 169 27.32 -9.59 -20.01
C SER A 169 26.59 -8.22 -20.09
N GLU A 170 26.43 -7.70 -21.29
CA GLU A 170 25.77 -6.41 -21.56
C GLU A 170 24.28 -6.56 -21.90
N GLN A 171 23.79 -7.80 -22.01
CA GLN A 171 22.40 -8.08 -22.35
C GLN A 171 21.60 -8.36 -21.10
N HIS A 172 20.59 -7.51 -20.86
CA HIS A 172 19.68 -7.56 -19.73
C HIS A 172 18.25 -7.66 -20.23
N GLN A 173 17.34 -8.15 -19.40
CA GLN A 173 15.92 -8.25 -19.74
C GLN A 173 15.10 -7.08 -19.18
N ALA A 174 15.54 -6.52 -18.06
CA ALA A 174 14.91 -5.39 -17.41
C ALA A 174 15.93 -4.59 -16.60
N TRP A 175 15.59 -3.34 -16.35
CA TRP A 175 16.25 -2.48 -15.37
C TRP A 175 15.26 -2.13 -14.27
N LEU A 176 15.61 -2.40 -13.03
CA LEU A 176 14.80 -2.12 -11.85
C LEU A 176 15.34 -0.87 -11.15
N PHE A 177 14.48 0.05 -10.86
CA PHE A 177 14.79 1.25 -10.09
C PHE A 177 14.22 1.15 -8.68
N TYR A 178 15.04 1.45 -7.69
CA TYR A 178 14.65 1.51 -6.28
C TYR A 178 14.96 2.91 -5.75
N GLY A 179 13.93 3.73 -5.57
CA GLY A 179 14.08 5.11 -5.12
C GLY A 179 12.75 5.83 -5.00
N ALA A 180 12.79 7.09 -4.55
CA ALA A 180 11.60 7.92 -4.53
C ALA A 180 11.18 8.24 -5.98
N THR A 181 9.90 8.10 -6.25
CA THR A 181 9.28 8.32 -7.58
C THR A 181 8.17 9.35 -7.49
N GLU A 182 8.17 10.32 -8.39
CA GLU A 182 7.12 11.33 -8.53
C GLU A 182 6.30 11.09 -9.81
N ALA A 183 5.12 11.69 -9.89
CA ALA A 183 4.18 11.44 -10.99
C ALA A 183 4.71 11.77 -12.40
N GLY A 184 5.72 12.64 -12.51
CA GLY A 184 6.33 13.03 -13.79
C GLY A 184 7.54 12.21 -14.23
N ASP A 185 8.06 11.36 -13.33
CA ASP A 185 9.33 10.64 -13.55
C ASP A 185 9.23 9.63 -14.68
N MET A 186 8.08 8.95 -14.80
CA MET A 186 7.84 7.97 -15.86
C MET A 186 7.88 8.60 -17.24
N ASP A 187 7.26 9.77 -17.43
CA ASP A 187 7.22 10.44 -18.73
C ASP A 187 8.60 11.00 -19.11
N ALA A 188 9.33 11.52 -18.13
CA ALA A 188 10.71 11.98 -18.33
C ALA A 188 11.64 10.83 -18.73
N LEU A 189 11.52 9.66 -18.11
CA LEU A 189 12.28 8.47 -18.45
C LEU A 189 11.89 7.92 -19.82
N ARG A 190 10.59 7.84 -20.14
CA ARG A 190 10.11 7.39 -21.47
C ARG A 190 10.68 8.20 -22.62
N ALA A 191 10.82 9.51 -22.43
CA ALA A 191 11.37 10.39 -23.47
C ALA A 191 12.86 10.11 -23.81
N LEU A 192 13.56 9.38 -22.95
CA LEU A 192 14.98 9.04 -23.13
C LEU A 192 15.21 7.61 -23.65
N LEU A 193 14.17 6.78 -23.59
CA LEU A 193 14.27 5.38 -23.96
C LEU A 193 14.09 5.16 -25.47
N PRO A 194 14.69 4.08 -26.03
CA PRO A 194 14.35 3.60 -27.36
C PRO A 194 12.85 3.27 -27.47
N LEU A 195 12.29 3.40 -28.68
CA LEU A 195 10.87 3.13 -28.97
C LEU A 195 10.43 1.68 -28.61
N GLU A 196 11.36 0.78 -28.50
CA GLU A 196 11.14 -0.63 -28.18
C GLU A 196 11.06 -0.90 -26.67
N CYS A 197 11.38 0.11 -25.85
CA CYS A 197 11.39 0.03 -24.40
C CYS A 197 10.33 0.96 -23.79
N ASP A 198 9.79 0.56 -22.64
CA ASP A 198 8.85 1.39 -21.86
C ASP A 198 9.13 1.27 -20.37
N VAL A 199 8.59 2.24 -19.59
CA VAL A 199 8.66 2.30 -18.16
C VAL A 199 7.37 1.80 -17.55
N TYR A 200 7.46 0.90 -16.61
CA TYR A 200 6.33 0.32 -15.92
C TYR A 200 6.41 0.58 -14.41
N SER A 201 5.28 0.88 -13.82
CA SER A 201 5.12 0.95 -12.35
C SER A 201 4.43 -0.31 -11.83
N PRO A 202 4.58 -0.64 -10.54
CA PRO A 202 3.85 -1.74 -9.92
C PRO A 202 2.33 -1.65 -10.14
N ARG A 203 1.78 -0.45 -10.13
CA ARG A 203 0.34 -0.21 -10.33
C ARG A 203 -0.15 -0.59 -11.74
N GLN A 204 0.72 -0.48 -12.73
CA GLN A 204 0.40 -0.88 -14.12
C GLN A 204 0.52 -2.39 -14.32
N ASP A 205 1.49 -3.02 -13.66
CA ASP A 205 1.74 -4.45 -13.82
C ASP A 205 0.81 -5.31 -12.97
N PHE A 206 0.34 -4.79 -11.82
CA PHE A 206 -0.56 -5.48 -10.91
C PHE A 206 -1.89 -4.76 -10.72
N PRO A 207 -2.62 -4.44 -11.81
CA PRO A 207 -3.83 -3.63 -11.74
C PRO A 207 -4.92 -4.25 -10.85
N GLN A 208 -5.01 -5.57 -10.78
CA GLN A 208 -6.00 -6.27 -9.94
C GLN A 208 -5.73 -6.03 -8.45
N LEU A 209 -4.46 -6.08 -8.03
CA LEU A 209 -4.05 -5.82 -6.66
C LEU A 209 -4.39 -4.38 -6.26
N TYR A 210 -4.05 -3.41 -7.12
CA TYR A 210 -4.29 -2.00 -6.83
C TYR A 210 -5.77 -1.62 -6.90
N GLN A 211 -6.55 -2.19 -7.82
CA GLN A 211 -8.01 -2.03 -7.84
C GLN A 211 -8.65 -2.56 -6.56
N TRP A 212 -8.18 -3.70 -6.05
CA TRP A 212 -8.63 -4.23 -4.77
C TRP A 212 -8.30 -3.29 -3.61
N LEU A 213 -7.10 -2.71 -3.57
CA LEU A 213 -6.72 -1.70 -2.58
C LEU A 213 -7.59 -0.42 -2.67
N ASP A 214 -7.84 0.08 -3.89
CA ASP A 214 -8.67 1.26 -4.13
C ASP A 214 -10.14 1.03 -3.65
N LEU A 215 -10.63 -0.22 -3.67
CA LEU A 215 -11.94 -0.57 -3.09
C LEU A 215 -11.97 -0.37 -1.57
N PHE A 216 -10.90 -0.67 -0.84
CA PHE A 216 -10.86 -0.42 0.61
C PHE A 216 -10.94 1.06 0.93
N ASP A 217 -10.24 1.91 0.19
CA ASP A 217 -10.29 3.36 0.38
C ASP A 217 -11.69 3.88 0.08
N THR A 218 -12.29 3.44 -1.02
CA THR A 218 -13.67 3.80 -1.39
C THR A 218 -14.68 3.37 -0.32
N ASN A 219 -14.59 2.15 0.19
CA ASN A 219 -15.47 1.65 1.25
C ASN A 219 -15.30 2.45 2.54
N THR A 220 -14.08 2.82 2.90
CA THR A 220 -13.78 3.64 4.09
C THR A 220 -14.43 5.02 3.98
N TRP A 221 -14.37 5.66 2.80
CA TRP A 221 -15.04 6.93 2.54
C TRP A 221 -16.55 6.81 2.64
N ILE A 222 -17.16 5.80 2.03
CA ILE A 222 -18.61 5.55 2.08
C ILE A 222 -19.06 5.35 3.53
N LEU A 223 -18.37 4.51 4.30
CA LEU A 223 -18.67 4.28 5.71
C LEU A 223 -18.51 5.56 6.53
N GLY A 224 -17.44 6.32 6.30
CA GLY A 224 -17.23 7.62 6.95
C GLY A 224 -18.35 8.62 6.72
N ILE A 225 -18.85 8.72 5.49
CA ILE A 225 -20.00 9.57 5.14
C ILE A 225 -21.26 9.09 5.85
N ILE A 226 -21.58 7.80 5.81
CA ILE A 226 -22.77 7.22 6.45
C ILE A 226 -22.73 7.47 7.96
N LEU A 227 -21.60 7.18 8.62
CA LEU A 227 -21.44 7.41 10.06
C LEU A 227 -21.56 8.89 10.41
N THR A 228 -21.04 9.79 9.59
CA THR A 228 -21.18 11.24 9.77
C THR A 228 -22.65 11.68 9.66
N LEU A 229 -23.38 11.16 8.68
CA LEU A 229 -24.82 11.45 8.53
C LEU A 229 -25.63 10.98 9.74
N VAL A 230 -25.35 9.76 10.23
CA VAL A 230 -26.00 9.21 11.45
C VAL A 230 -25.67 10.07 12.66
N ALA A 231 -24.40 10.45 12.84
CA ALA A 231 -23.98 11.34 13.93
C ALA A 231 -24.65 12.71 13.84
N ALA A 232 -24.73 13.29 12.66
CA ALA A 232 -25.40 14.58 12.43
C ALA A 232 -26.92 14.53 12.70
N PHE A 233 -27.57 13.44 12.29
CA PHE A 233 -28.97 13.22 12.60
C PHE A 233 -29.21 13.09 14.11
N ASN A 234 -28.46 12.25 14.80
CA ASN A 234 -28.52 12.09 16.25
C ASN A 234 -28.29 13.42 16.98
N ALA A 235 -27.29 14.19 16.55
CA ALA A 235 -27.00 15.51 17.08
C ALA A 235 -28.20 16.46 16.91
N SER A 236 -28.85 16.45 15.74
CA SER A 236 -30.04 17.27 15.47
C SER A 236 -31.21 16.92 16.40
N VAL A 237 -31.43 15.64 16.68
CA VAL A 237 -32.47 15.18 17.63
C VAL A 237 -32.15 15.65 19.05
N VAL A 238 -30.87 15.55 19.49
CA VAL A 238 -30.45 16.05 20.81
C VAL A 238 -30.66 17.56 20.93
N VAL A 239 -30.32 18.34 19.89
CA VAL A 239 -30.60 19.78 19.84
C VAL A 239 -32.09 20.04 19.97
N PHE A 240 -32.91 19.33 19.22
CA PHE A 240 -34.37 19.46 19.24
C PHE A 240 -34.94 19.22 20.65
N ILE A 241 -34.54 18.14 21.30
CA ILE A 241 -34.94 17.83 22.68
C ILE A 241 -34.55 18.94 23.66
N ARG A 242 -33.27 19.38 23.60
CA ARG A 242 -32.74 20.45 24.46
C ARG A 242 -33.50 21.78 24.31
N VAL A 243 -33.92 22.11 23.09
CA VAL A 243 -34.68 23.32 22.84
C VAL A 243 -36.09 23.18 23.37
N ILE A 244 -36.74 22.03 23.24
CA ILE A 244 -38.08 21.79 23.83
C ILE A 244 -38.01 21.90 25.35
N GLU A 245 -37.01 21.30 26.01
CA GLU A 245 -36.84 21.40 27.46
C GLU A 245 -36.68 22.84 27.93
N ARG A 246 -36.01 23.70 27.15
CA ARG A 246 -35.76 25.11 27.49
C ARG A 246 -36.77 26.09 26.89
N ARG A 247 -37.88 25.61 26.34
CA ARG A 247 -38.92 26.45 25.66
C ARG A 247 -39.40 27.65 26.49
N LYS A 248 -39.56 27.49 27.83
CA LYS A 248 -39.98 28.58 28.74
C LYS A 248 -38.92 29.66 28.80
N ALA A 249 -37.65 29.32 28.97
CA ALA A 249 -36.52 30.28 28.99
C ALA A 249 -36.40 31.02 27.65
N VAL A 250 -36.55 30.31 26.55
CA VAL A 250 -36.56 30.88 25.19
C VAL A 250 -37.70 31.90 25.02
N ALA A 251 -38.92 31.59 25.49
CA ALA A 251 -40.05 32.49 25.42
C ALA A 251 -39.82 33.76 26.24
N ILE A 252 -39.30 33.66 27.45
CA ILE A 252 -38.96 34.80 28.31
C ILE A 252 -37.93 35.73 27.65
N LEU A 253 -36.84 35.16 27.13
CA LEU A 253 -35.79 35.93 26.46
C LEU A 253 -36.33 36.67 25.21
N ARG A 254 -37.25 36.04 24.48
CA ARG A 254 -37.92 36.72 23.36
C ARG A 254 -38.87 37.83 23.80
N ALA A 255 -39.61 37.62 24.89
CA ALA A 255 -40.48 38.68 25.48
C ALA A 255 -39.64 39.90 25.94
N MET A 256 -38.40 39.70 26.34
CA MET A 256 -37.44 40.76 26.68
C MET A 256 -36.79 41.40 25.44
N GLY A 257 -37.20 41.04 24.21
CA GLY A 257 -36.74 41.68 22.99
C GLY A 257 -35.51 41.03 22.32
N LEU A 258 -35.08 39.82 22.75
CA LEU A 258 -33.97 39.14 22.12
C LEU A 258 -34.34 38.71 20.69
N SER A 259 -33.53 39.09 19.70
CA SER A 259 -33.75 38.73 18.31
C SER A 259 -33.53 37.20 18.08
N THR A 260 -34.34 36.65 17.13
CA THR A 260 -34.23 35.21 16.78
C THR A 260 -32.83 34.77 16.40
N GLY A 261 -32.08 35.62 15.72
CA GLY A 261 -30.71 35.32 15.32
C GLY A 261 -29.75 35.16 16.51
N ARG A 262 -29.80 36.10 17.47
CA ARG A 262 -28.98 36.02 18.69
C ARG A 262 -29.34 34.82 19.56
N LEU A 263 -30.64 34.48 19.61
CA LEU A 263 -31.10 33.29 20.33
C LEU A 263 -30.57 32.01 19.71
N THR A 264 -30.66 31.90 18.38
CA THR A 264 -30.10 30.72 17.65
C THR A 264 -28.60 30.62 17.89
N GLN A 265 -27.85 31.72 17.82
CA GLN A 265 -26.39 31.72 18.09
C GLN A 265 -26.06 31.27 19.51
N ALA A 266 -26.82 31.78 20.53
CA ALA A 266 -26.62 31.36 21.92
C ALA A 266 -26.90 29.86 22.11
N MET A 267 -27.90 29.32 21.45
CA MET A 267 -28.21 27.88 21.51
C MET A 267 -27.19 27.05 20.81
N LEU A 268 -26.69 27.45 19.64
CA LEU A 268 -25.62 26.78 18.93
C LEU A 268 -24.31 26.81 19.75
N ALA A 269 -24.02 27.92 20.42
CA ALA A 269 -22.83 28.03 21.28
C ALA A 269 -22.88 27.06 22.49
N LEU A 270 -24.05 26.95 23.12
CA LEU A 270 -24.24 25.96 24.21
C LEU A 270 -24.13 24.50 23.71
N PHE A 271 -24.64 24.26 22.51
CA PHE A 271 -24.59 22.94 21.90
C PHE A 271 -23.17 22.57 21.45
N SER A 272 -22.43 23.53 20.86
CA SER A 272 -21.04 23.31 20.41
C SER A 272 -20.12 22.83 21.55
N GLN A 273 -20.36 23.30 22.78
CA GLN A 273 -19.62 22.80 23.96
C GLN A 273 -19.84 21.30 24.21
N SER A 274 -21.08 20.80 24.02
CA SER A 274 -21.40 19.39 24.18
C SER A 274 -20.79 18.54 23.06
N VAL A 275 -20.84 19.06 21.82
CA VAL A 275 -20.19 18.42 20.65
C VAL A 275 -18.68 18.33 20.87
N LEU A 276 -18.07 19.42 21.31
CA LEU A 276 -16.62 19.45 21.56
C LEU A 276 -16.16 18.46 22.64
N LYS A 277 -16.93 18.36 23.75
CA LYS A 277 -16.65 17.36 24.80
C LYS A 277 -16.79 15.93 24.30
N GLY A 278 -17.85 15.64 23.53
CA GLY A 278 -18.05 14.33 22.91
C GLY A 278 -16.93 13.96 21.94
N MET A 279 -16.50 14.94 21.16
CA MET A 279 -15.41 14.77 20.20
C MET A 279 -14.07 14.55 20.87
N LEU A 280 -13.76 15.28 21.95
CA LEU A 280 -12.55 15.05 22.74
C LEU A 280 -12.55 13.64 23.33
N GLY A 281 -13.67 13.21 23.93
CA GLY A 281 -13.81 11.86 24.46
C GLY A 281 -13.70 10.78 23.38
N GLY A 282 -14.36 10.98 22.24
CA GLY A 282 -14.29 10.07 21.09
C GLY A 282 -12.88 9.96 20.50
N ASN A 283 -12.19 11.09 20.33
CA ASN A 283 -10.82 11.11 19.83
C ASN A 283 -9.84 10.44 20.79
N LEU A 284 -9.98 10.68 22.10
CA LEU A 284 -9.14 10.01 23.10
C LEU A 284 -9.33 8.49 23.07
N LEU A 285 -10.58 8.04 22.94
CA LEU A 285 -10.88 6.61 22.83
C LEU A 285 -10.33 6.03 21.54
N ALA A 286 -10.51 6.71 20.40
CA ALA A 286 -10.01 6.26 19.11
C ALA A 286 -8.46 6.18 19.09
N LEU A 287 -7.78 7.22 19.56
CA LEU A 287 -6.32 7.24 19.67
C LEU A 287 -5.80 6.17 20.65
N GLY A 288 -6.52 5.92 21.73
CA GLY A 288 -6.21 4.85 22.67
C GLY A 288 -6.30 3.47 22.03
N LEU A 289 -7.35 3.20 21.25
CA LEU A 289 -7.51 1.94 20.52
C LEU A 289 -6.44 1.77 19.44
N LEU A 290 -6.13 2.83 18.69
CA LEU A 290 -5.06 2.82 17.70
C LEU A 290 -3.69 2.56 18.34
N TRP A 291 -3.43 3.18 19.50
CA TRP A 291 -2.18 2.98 20.23
C TRP A 291 -2.06 1.52 20.74
N VAL A 292 -3.15 0.95 21.25
CA VAL A 292 -3.19 -0.47 21.66
C VAL A 292 -2.94 -1.39 20.48
N GLN A 293 -3.58 -1.13 19.33
CA GLN A 293 -3.34 -1.92 18.11
C GLN A 293 -1.89 -1.79 17.65
N TRP A 294 -1.32 -0.57 17.64
CA TRP A 294 0.06 -0.34 17.23
C TRP A 294 1.08 -1.04 18.12
N SER A 295 0.84 -1.05 19.46
CA SER A 295 1.78 -1.64 20.43
C SER A 295 1.62 -3.15 20.60
N SER A 296 0.40 -3.67 20.53
CA SER A 296 0.09 -5.05 20.88
C SER A 296 -0.33 -5.93 19.71
N GLN A 297 -0.56 -5.33 18.50
CA GLN A 297 -0.93 -6.04 17.28
C GLN A 297 -2.04 -7.08 17.49
N ILE A 298 -3.07 -6.73 18.27
CA ILE A 298 -4.12 -7.66 18.73
C ILE A 298 -4.96 -8.22 17.57
N LEU A 299 -5.11 -7.44 16.48
CA LEU A 299 -5.91 -7.85 15.33
C LEU A 299 -4.99 -8.51 14.28
N PRO A 300 -4.83 -9.84 14.31
CA PRO A 300 -4.09 -10.55 13.28
C PRO A 300 -4.91 -10.58 11.98
N LEU A 301 -4.22 -10.54 10.86
CA LEU A 301 -4.77 -10.77 9.53
C LEU A 301 -4.14 -12.02 8.94
N ASP A 302 -4.85 -12.66 8.03
CA ASP A 302 -4.30 -13.76 7.25
C ASP A 302 -3.33 -13.21 6.20
N PRO A 303 -2.02 -13.50 6.28
CA PRO A 303 -1.04 -12.99 5.33
C PRO A 303 -1.28 -13.42 3.89
N GLN A 304 -1.92 -14.57 3.68
CA GLN A 304 -2.23 -15.08 2.35
C GLN A 304 -3.31 -14.26 1.64
N THR A 305 -4.26 -13.70 2.42
CA THR A 305 -5.38 -12.93 1.88
C THR A 305 -5.09 -11.43 1.85
N TYR A 306 -4.43 -10.91 2.89
CA TYR A 306 -4.25 -9.47 3.10
C TYR A 306 -2.82 -8.97 2.89
N TYR A 307 -1.87 -9.86 2.60
CA TYR A 307 -0.44 -9.58 2.40
C TYR A 307 0.26 -8.91 3.60
N VAL A 308 -0.41 -8.87 4.75
CA VAL A 308 0.12 -8.33 6.02
C VAL A 308 -0.34 -9.21 7.19
N ASP A 309 0.52 -9.38 8.20
CA ASP A 309 0.26 -10.25 9.36
C ASP A 309 -0.70 -9.64 10.38
N HIS A 310 -0.83 -8.31 10.38
CA HIS A 310 -1.69 -7.56 11.30
C HIS A 310 -2.18 -6.27 10.64
N VAL A 311 -3.24 -5.69 11.21
CA VAL A 311 -3.76 -4.40 10.73
C VAL A 311 -2.72 -3.32 10.93
N PRO A 312 -2.15 -2.74 9.85
CA PRO A 312 -1.16 -1.69 9.97
C PRO A 312 -1.81 -0.38 10.44
N VAL A 313 -1.15 0.30 11.38
CA VAL A 313 -1.58 1.61 11.87
C VAL A 313 -0.62 2.67 11.33
N SER A 314 -1.15 3.61 10.54
CA SER A 314 -0.42 4.79 10.10
C SER A 314 -0.91 6.04 10.86
N TRP A 315 0.01 6.92 11.23
CA TRP A 315 -0.29 8.16 11.94
C TRP A 315 -0.40 9.33 10.96
N ASP A 316 -1.55 9.44 10.28
CA ASP A 316 -1.87 10.59 9.42
C ASP A 316 -2.60 11.67 10.22
N TRP A 317 -1.82 12.62 10.76
CA TRP A 317 -2.37 13.74 11.52
C TRP A 317 -3.17 14.70 10.64
N SER A 318 -2.84 14.83 9.37
CA SER A 318 -3.55 15.71 8.43
C SER A 318 -4.95 15.18 8.12
N GLY A 319 -5.08 13.91 7.78
CA GLY A 319 -6.34 13.23 7.57
C GLY A 319 -7.20 13.21 8.83
N PHE A 320 -6.59 12.96 9.99
CA PHE A 320 -7.28 13.01 11.28
C PHE A 320 -7.89 14.38 11.57
N LEU A 321 -7.15 15.48 11.36
CA LEU A 321 -7.67 16.84 11.57
C LEU A 321 -8.76 17.20 10.56
N LEU A 322 -8.59 16.84 9.29
CA LEU A 322 -9.59 17.07 8.25
C LEU A 322 -10.90 16.32 8.53
N ALA A 323 -10.84 15.05 8.94
CA ALA A 323 -12.01 14.26 9.32
C ALA A 323 -12.74 14.90 10.51
N ASN A 324 -12.02 15.35 11.53
CA ASN A 324 -12.60 16.04 12.68
C ASN A 324 -13.27 17.34 12.26
N LEU A 325 -12.64 18.15 11.41
CA LEU A 325 -13.21 19.40 10.89
C LEU A 325 -14.49 19.14 10.08
N PHE A 326 -14.47 18.09 9.24
CA PHE A 326 -15.64 17.69 8.47
C PHE A 326 -16.81 17.29 9.35
N ILE A 327 -16.59 16.43 10.36
CA ILE A 327 -17.60 15.99 11.31
C ILE A 327 -18.18 17.17 12.09
N ILE A 328 -17.34 18.07 12.64
CA ILE A 328 -17.81 19.28 13.35
C ILE A 328 -18.72 20.11 12.45
N THR A 329 -18.25 20.37 11.23
CA THR A 329 -18.99 21.24 10.29
C THR A 329 -20.33 20.62 9.93
N ALA A 330 -20.38 19.31 9.65
CA ALA A 330 -21.60 18.59 9.33
C ALA A 330 -22.60 18.61 10.50
N VAL A 331 -22.14 18.31 11.72
CA VAL A 331 -22.98 18.30 12.93
C VAL A 331 -23.52 19.71 13.25
N LEU A 332 -22.70 20.75 13.15
CA LEU A 332 -23.14 22.12 13.39
C LEU A 332 -24.12 22.59 12.30
N ALA A 333 -23.86 22.29 11.04
CA ALA A 333 -24.73 22.65 9.93
C ALA A 333 -26.11 22.03 10.06
N THR A 334 -26.22 20.75 10.38
CA THR A 334 -27.51 20.07 10.61
C THR A 334 -28.25 20.57 11.85
N SER A 335 -27.53 21.01 12.88
CA SER A 335 -28.08 21.55 14.11
C SER A 335 -28.74 22.94 13.94
N VAL A 336 -28.40 23.67 12.89
CA VAL A 336 -29.01 24.99 12.58
C VAL A 336 -30.50 24.86 12.26
N LEU A 337 -30.90 23.80 11.58
CA LEU A 337 -32.29 23.59 11.16
C LEU A 337 -33.26 23.52 12.35
N PRO A 338 -33.08 22.61 13.34
CA PRO A 338 -33.97 22.57 14.50
C PRO A 338 -33.91 23.86 15.35
N ALA A 339 -32.72 24.47 15.48
CA ALA A 339 -32.56 25.72 16.19
C ALA A 339 -33.39 26.89 15.53
N LYS A 340 -33.38 26.97 14.19
CA LYS A 340 -34.21 27.95 13.45
C LYS A 340 -35.72 27.69 13.52
N ILE A 341 -36.14 26.46 13.46
CA ILE A 341 -37.57 26.11 13.53
C ILE A 341 -38.15 26.54 14.86
N LEU A 342 -37.47 26.25 15.95
CA LEU A 342 -37.96 26.56 17.30
C LEU A 342 -37.81 28.03 17.68
N SER A 343 -36.86 28.75 17.10
CA SER A 343 -36.75 30.19 17.28
C SER A 343 -37.96 30.98 16.69
N LYS A 344 -38.79 30.35 15.85
CA LYS A 344 -40.00 30.93 15.27
C LYS A 344 -41.28 30.75 16.15
N PHE A 345 -41.22 29.99 17.24
CA PHE A 345 -42.36 29.84 18.13
C PHE A 345 -42.76 31.18 18.77
N HIS A 346 -44.05 31.51 18.69
CA HIS A 346 -44.61 32.75 19.25
C HIS A 346 -44.69 32.66 20.78
N PRO A 347 -44.18 33.66 21.53
CA PRO A 347 -44.19 33.66 23.00
C PRO A 347 -45.58 33.45 23.62
N SER A 348 -46.63 33.95 22.97
CA SER A 348 -48.02 33.87 23.42
C SER A 348 -48.57 32.44 23.50
N GLN A 349 -48.09 31.53 22.64
CA GLN A 349 -48.55 30.13 22.63
C GLN A 349 -47.91 29.31 23.74
N VAL A 350 -46.62 29.59 24.06
CA VAL A 350 -45.87 28.84 25.07
C VAL A 350 -46.26 29.22 26.50
N LEU A 351 -46.60 30.50 26.73
CA LEU A 351 -47.01 31.00 28.04
C LEU A 351 -48.47 30.61 28.40
N ARG A 352 -49.28 30.25 27.40
CA ARG A 352 -50.69 29.85 27.59
C ARG A 352 -50.85 28.36 27.95
N MET A 353 -49.81 27.55 27.72
CA MET A 353 -49.75 26.10 28.04
C MET A 353 -49.02 25.79 29.34
N ALA A 354 -48.63 26.78 30.09
CA ALA A 354 -47.98 26.69 31.39
C ALA A 354 -48.88 27.11 32.52
#